data_ed1d289536e7dc404d9e746da9c3807b
#
_entry.id   ed1d289536e7dc404d9e746da9c3807b
#
_cell.length_a   1.000
_cell.length_b   1.000
_cell.length_c   1.000
_cell.angle_alpha   90.00
_cell.angle_beta   90.00
_cell.angle_gamma   90.00
#
_symmetry.space_group_name_H-M   'P 1'
#
loop_
_entity.id
_entity.type
_entity.pdbx_description
1 polymer ?
#
loop_
_entity_poly.entity_id
_entity_poly.type
_entity_poly.pdbx_seq_one_letter_code
_entity_poly.pdbx_strand_id
1 'polypeptide(L)'
;MHLSTIGITFLLLFHQAPVAKAPEKPLPWKVFILAGQSNMEGQAVVDLAGKDYNQGRGTLLTLMGDPVLGPKLKHLKDDSDEWATRKDVWVRYQPEQGLLKAAPLGLGFTPYGDKHHFGPELEFGHVLGNALANPVLLIKTAWGGKSLYKDFRPPSSGGQVGPYYTKMIEQVRDALANIAKEFPSYKGEGVELAGFVWYQGWNDGVDPKKAIPEYENNLANLIRDVRKDLKSPRLPVVVGELTGPWVKALGAWDTLRKAQASGAALPEFSGTVQFVETHAFVRKPEDSPNPGHGHHEFGNAETYFLVGEALGKTMVQLLSQKAPPKTETKPAEAQLPEAQLPMARTTKLIQGWTVRVDDRLFLEANKELGTRCLTFLENKLLDICVVVPPDRLKQLKTVVIVLDLDHGKLGPMQYHPGRQWLVDNGYAPDLVKCVHLPRARDLPTKRNINEQPWVILHELAHAFHDQVLGFHHPRVVEAYERFKKGGHGDKALLYNGSRVKHYGLTNPMEFFAEMTEAYFGVNDFFPFNRAELKENEPEIYTLLTDIWEKKGREPLLAPKP
;
A
#
# COMPACT_ATOMS: atom_id res chain seq x y z
N MET A 1 -47.42 -53.48 62.95
CA MET A 1 -46.30 -54.11 62.23
C MET A 1 -46.32 -53.66 60.80
N HIS A 2 -45.52 -52.62 60.48
CA HIS A 2 -45.31 -52.17 59.11
C HIS A 2 -43.86 -52.44 58.71
N LEU A 3 -43.67 -53.26 57.72
CA LEU A 3 -42.40 -53.51 57.07
C LEU A 3 -42.25 -52.44 55.96
N SER A 4 -41.21 -51.63 56.07
CA SER A 4 -40.79 -50.69 55.02
C SER A 4 -39.70 -51.38 54.17
N THR A 5 -39.96 -51.52 52.89
CA THR A 5 -39.02 -52.06 51.88
C THR A 5 -38.16 -50.91 51.35
N ILE A 6 -36.85 -50.95 51.56
CA ILE A 6 -35.87 -50.03 51.00
C ILE A 6 -35.43 -50.54 49.64
N GLY A 7 -35.83 -49.80 48.59
CA GLY A 7 -35.33 -50.04 47.21
C GLY A 7 -33.99 -49.33 46.99
N ILE A 8 -32.93 -50.07 46.70
CA ILE A 8 -31.62 -49.59 46.32
C ILE A 8 -31.61 -49.46 44.79
N THR A 9 -31.59 -48.19 44.30
CA THR A 9 -31.41 -47.91 42.85
C THR A 9 -29.92 -47.82 42.55
N PHE A 10 -29.39 -48.75 41.78
CA PHE A 10 -28.03 -48.71 41.22
C PHE A 10 -27.97 -47.71 40.04
N LEU A 11 -27.30 -46.57 40.23
CA LEU A 11 -26.98 -45.63 39.15
C LEU A 11 -25.73 -46.13 38.40
N LEU A 12 -25.89 -46.66 37.22
CA LEU A 12 -24.79 -47.02 36.32
C LEU A 12 -24.22 -45.72 35.69
N LEU A 13 -23.10 -45.22 36.23
CA LEU A 13 -22.29 -44.17 35.62
C LEU A 13 -21.54 -44.73 34.40
N PHE A 14 -22.05 -44.47 33.21
CA PHE A 14 -21.29 -44.69 31.99
C PHE A 14 -20.16 -43.63 31.92
N HIS A 15 -18.93 -44.07 32.22
CA HIS A 15 -17.74 -43.30 31.88
C HIS A 15 -17.61 -43.29 30.35
N GLN A 16 -17.94 -42.17 29.70
CA GLN A 16 -17.53 -41.95 28.33
C GLN A 16 -16.02 -41.76 28.30
N ALA A 17 -15.31 -42.68 27.63
CA ALA A 17 -13.89 -42.50 27.33
C ALA A 17 -13.69 -41.22 26.56
N PRO A 18 -12.62 -40.41 26.83
CA PRO A 18 -12.36 -39.22 26.07
C PRO A 18 -12.18 -39.58 24.60
N VAL A 19 -13.02 -38.98 23.73
CA VAL A 19 -12.87 -39.07 22.29
C VAL A 19 -11.51 -38.49 21.94
N ALA A 20 -10.58 -39.32 21.49
CA ALA A 20 -9.28 -38.88 21.01
C ALA A 20 -9.52 -37.85 19.90
N LYS A 21 -9.09 -36.59 20.15
CA LYS A 21 -9.12 -35.52 19.15
C LYS A 21 -8.33 -36.03 17.93
N ALA A 22 -8.96 -36.07 16.75
CA ALA A 22 -8.27 -36.41 15.52
C ALA A 22 -7.02 -35.52 15.41
N PRO A 23 -5.86 -36.05 14.97
CA PRO A 23 -4.65 -35.25 14.85
C PRO A 23 -4.93 -34.06 13.96
N GLU A 24 -4.70 -32.87 14.48
CA GLU A 24 -4.84 -31.63 13.69
C GLU A 24 -3.92 -31.73 12.47
N LYS A 25 -4.49 -31.52 11.28
CA LYS A 25 -3.72 -31.53 10.02
C LYS A 25 -2.57 -30.53 10.14
N PRO A 26 -1.32 -30.94 9.86
CA PRO A 26 -0.18 -30.03 9.98
C PRO A 26 -0.39 -28.81 9.09
N LEU A 27 -0.01 -27.63 9.62
CA LEU A 27 -0.20 -26.34 8.93
C LEU A 27 0.79 -26.20 7.76
N PRO A 28 0.37 -25.62 6.62
CA PRO A 28 1.26 -25.40 5.50
C PRO A 28 2.37 -24.40 5.86
N TRP A 29 3.55 -24.57 5.24
CA TRP A 29 4.64 -23.62 5.40
C TRP A 29 4.28 -22.28 4.74
N LYS A 30 4.48 -21.18 5.46
CA LYS A 30 4.32 -19.83 4.94
C LYS A 30 5.63 -19.32 4.38
N VAL A 31 5.62 -18.96 3.10
CA VAL A 31 6.81 -18.55 2.36
C VAL A 31 6.80 -17.05 2.13
N PHE A 32 7.89 -16.38 2.50
CA PHE A 32 8.10 -14.95 2.31
C PHE A 32 9.34 -14.71 1.46
N ILE A 33 9.24 -13.81 0.50
CA ILE A 33 10.34 -13.43 -0.39
C ILE A 33 10.90 -12.11 0.11
N LEU A 34 12.21 -12.07 0.39
CA LEU A 34 12.93 -10.88 0.82
C LEU A 34 13.84 -10.42 -0.33
N ALA A 35 13.42 -9.39 -1.07
CA ALA A 35 14.11 -8.93 -2.27
C ALA A 35 14.71 -7.53 -2.10
N GLY A 36 15.83 -7.26 -2.75
CA GLY A 36 16.47 -5.96 -2.69
C GLY A 36 17.95 -5.98 -3.06
N GLN A 37 18.69 -5.04 -2.48
CA GLN A 37 20.13 -4.90 -2.70
C GLN A 37 20.94 -5.15 -1.40
N SER A 38 22.16 -4.61 -1.30
CA SER A 38 23.10 -4.86 -0.20
C SER A 38 22.51 -4.67 1.21
N ASN A 39 21.60 -3.71 1.42
CA ASN A 39 20.96 -3.52 2.72
C ASN A 39 19.95 -4.64 3.04
N MET A 40 19.34 -5.27 2.03
CA MET A 40 18.56 -6.50 2.24
C MET A 40 19.48 -7.73 2.35
N GLU A 41 20.64 -7.75 1.67
CA GLU A 41 21.65 -8.82 1.89
C GLU A 41 22.12 -8.88 3.34
N GLY A 42 22.27 -7.70 3.97
CA GLY A 42 22.69 -7.58 5.35
C GLY A 42 24.15 -7.16 5.52
N GLN A 43 24.29 -6.02 6.18
CA GLN A 43 25.57 -5.35 6.43
C GLN A 43 25.78 -5.03 7.92
N ALA A 44 24.79 -5.37 8.76
CA ALA A 44 24.88 -5.17 10.20
C ALA A 44 26.00 -5.99 10.80
N VAL A 45 26.82 -5.35 11.65
CA VAL A 45 27.97 -6.00 12.30
C VAL A 45 27.54 -6.61 13.64
N VAL A 46 27.86 -7.89 13.85
CA VAL A 46 27.50 -8.63 15.07
C VAL A 46 28.46 -8.32 16.21
N ASP A 47 29.76 -8.59 16.03
CA ASP A 47 30.74 -8.64 17.12
C ASP A 47 32.17 -8.18 16.71
N LEU A 48 32.33 -7.73 15.46
CA LEU A 48 33.62 -7.24 15.01
C LEU A 48 33.98 -5.93 15.71
N ALA A 49 35.20 -5.85 16.24
CA ALA A 49 35.70 -4.71 16.99
C ALA A 49 37.12 -4.33 16.52
N GLY A 50 37.74 -3.36 17.20
CA GLY A 50 39.03 -2.84 16.85
C GLY A 50 38.95 -1.60 15.97
N LYS A 51 40.09 -1.15 15.45
CA LYS A 51 40.23 0.14 14.76
C LYS A 51 39.35 0.22 13.50
N ASP A 52 39.22 -0.88 12.76
CA ASP A 52 38.51 -0.95 11.49
C ASP A 52 36.98 -1.02 11.67
N TYR A 53 36.54 -1.31 12.89
CA TYR A 53 35.12 -1.39 13.26
C TYR A 53 34.76 -0.43 14.40
N ASN A 54 35.40 0.74 14.46
CA ASN A 54 35.12 1.80 15.43
C ASN A 54 35.03 1.29 16.88
N GLN A 55 35.95 0.40 17.26
CA GLN A 55 36.00 -0.24 18.59
C GLN A 55 34.72 -1.00 18.97
N GLY A 56 34.00 -1.51 17.99
CA GLY A 56 32.74 -2.27 18.19
C GLY A 56 31.52 -1.43 18.53
N ARG A 57 31.57 -0.11 18.41
CA ARG A 57 30.39 0.76 18.63
C ARG A 57 29.28 0.41 17.67
N GLY A 58 28.08 0.25 18.21
CA GLY A 58 26.88 -0.05 17.41
C GLY A 58 26.83 -1.46 16.82
N THR A 59 27.74 -2.37 17.24
CA THR A 59 27.63 -3.80 16.94
C THR A 59 26.54 -4.44 17.78
N LEU A 60 25.99 -5.55 17.32
CA LEU A 60 24.94 -6.27 18.04
C LEU A 60 25.38 -6.65 19.46
N LEU A 61 26.60 -7.18 19.60
CA LEU A 61 27.16 -7.59 20.89
C LEU A 61 27.27 -6.40 21.87
N THR A 62 27.73 -5.24 21.40
CA THR A 62 27.80 -4.03 22.23
C THR A 62 26.43 -3.53 22.63
N LEU A 63 25.45 -3.55 21.72
CA LEU A 63 24.09 -3.10 22.00
C LEU A 63 23.32 -4.03 22.96
N MET A 64 23.68 -5.31 23.05
CA MET A 64 23.13 -6.22 24.04
C MET A 64 23.50 -5.84 25.49
N GLY A 65 24.59 -5.12 25.68
CA GLY A 65 24.99 -4.54 26.96
C GLY A 65 24.30 -3.20 27.29
N ASP A 66 23.58 -2.61 26.36
CA ASP A 66 22.86 -1.36 26.57
C ASP A 66 21.63 -1.56 27.49
N PRO A 67 21.43 -0.72 28.53
CA PRO A 67 20.33 -0.92 29.48
C PRO A 67 18.92 -0.75 28.87
N VAL A 68 18.78 -0.07 27.75
CA VAL A 68 17.49 0.17 27.05
C VAL A 68 17.28 -0.80 25.91
N LEU A 69 18.31 -1.06 25.12
CA LEU A 69 18.24 -1.92 23.93
C LEU A 69 18.45 -3.40 24.26
N GLY A 70 19.36 -3.72 25.18
CA GLY A 70 19.70 -5.09 25.55
C GLY A 70 18.46 -5.96 25.86
N PRO A 71 17.49 -5.49 26.67
CA PRO A 71 16.25 -6.25 26.91
C PRO A 71 15.45 -6.59 25.64
N LYS A 72 15.47 -5.74 24.62
CA LYS A 72 14.79 -5.98 23.34
C LYS A 72 15.52 -7.00 22.47
N LEU A 73 16.83 -7.09 22.61
CA LEU A 73 17.71 -7.96 21.83
C LEU A 73 17.90 -9.35 22.48
N LYS A 74 17.43 -9.53 23.72
CA LYS A 74 17.69 -10.73 24.53
C LYS A 74 17.28 -12.04 23.84
N HIS A 75 16.20 -12.02 23.05
CA HIS A 75 15.70 -13.20 22.33
C HIS A 75 16.64 -13.67 21.19
N LEU A 76 17.65 -12.89 20.84
CA LEU A 76 18.70 -13.26 19.88
C LEU A 76 19.78 -14.15 20.50
N LYS A 77 19.72 -14.39 21.82
CA LYS A 77 20.54 -15.35 22.54
C LYS A 77 19.68 -16.47 23.08
N ASP A 78 20.22 -17.68 23.17
CA ASP A 78 19.59 -18.82 23.84
C ASP A 78 19.95 -18.89 25.34
N ASP A 79 19.44 -19.90 26.02
CA ASP A 79 19.69 -20.07 27.47
C ASP A 79 21.15 -20.38 27.82
N SER A 80 21.98 -20.72 26.81
CA SER A 80 23.42 -20.97 26.95
C SER A 80 24.28 -19.74 26.58
N ASP A 81 23.64 -18.60 26.35
CA ASP A 81 24.25 -17.37 25.85
C ASP A 81 24.90 -17.48 24.46
N GLU A 82 24.49 -18.51 23.70
CA GLU A 82 24.88 -18.64 22.30
C GLU A 82 23.86 -17.91 21.40
N TRP A 83 24.27 -17.59 20.16
CA TRP A 83 23.37 -16.96 19.20
C TRP A 83 22.21 -17.90 18.87
N ALA A 84 20.99 -17.45 19.13
CA ALA A 84 19.78 -18.23 18.96
C ALA A 84 19.57 -18.68 17.51
N THR A 85 19.09 -19.91 17.36
CA THR A 85 18.66 -20.47 16.08
C THR A 85 17.21 -20.93 16.20
N ARG A 86 16.31 -20.38 15.37
CA ARG A 86 14.89 -20.73 15.41
C ARG A 86 14.64 -22.06 14.71
N LYS A 87 13.76 -22.89 15.30
CA LYS A 87 13.39 -24.22 14.76
C LYS A 87 12.10 -24.20 13.94
N ASP A 88 11.41 -23.07 13.89
CA ASP A 88 10.13 -22.83 13.24
C ASP A 88 10.23 -21.84 12.09
N VAL A 89 11.40 -21.24 11.88
CA VAL A 89 11.71 -20.32 10.77
C VAL A 89 12.99 -20.77 10.08
N TRP A 90 12.96 -20.85 8.76
CA TRP A 90 14.08 -21.20 7.91
C TRP A 90 14.39 -20.10 6.91
N VAL A 91 15.65 -20.02 6.47
CA VAL A 91 16.11 -19.08 5.46
C VAL A 91 16.80 -19.83 4.33
N ARG A 92 16.46 -19.46 3.10
CA ARG A 92 17.16 -19.85 1.88
C ARG A 92 17.77 -18.61 1.24
N TYR A 93 19.07 -18.61 1.07
CA TYR A 93 19.80 -17.51 0.45
C TYR A 93 20.90 -18.01 -0.47
N GLN A 94 20.86 -17.61 -1.75
CA GLN A 94 21.93 -17.81 -2.72
C GLN A 94 22.62 -16.49 -2.99
N PRO A 95 23.80 -16.24 -2.42
CA PRO A 95 24.56 -15.02 -2.68
C PRO A 95 25.01 -14.95 -4.15
N GLU A 96 25.54 -13.80 -4.57
CA GLU A 96 26.10 -13.63 -5.92
C GLU A 96 27.27 -14.58 -6.15
N GLN A 97 28.12 -14.69 -5.15
CA GLN A 97 29.23 -15.63 -5.09
C GLN A 97 29.13 -16.49 -3.83
N GLY A 98 29.45 -17.75 -3.94
CA GLY A 98 29.39 -18.69 -2.82
C GLY A 98 28.29 -19.74 -2.93
N LEU A 99 28.18 -20.57 -1.90
CA LEU A 99 27.24 -21.68 -1.85
C LEU A 99 25.85 -21.25 -1.39
N LEU A 100 24.85 -22.00 -1.85
CA LEU A 100 23.50 -21.89 -1.33
C LEU A 100 23.48 -22.16 0.19
N LYS A 101 22.87 -21.28 0.94
CA LYS A 101 22.58 -21.41 2.37
C LYS A 101 21.11 -21.73 2.56
N ALA A 102 20.80 -22.88 3.13
CA ALA A 102 19.45 -23.32 3.47
C ALA A 102 19.48 -23.94 4.86
N ALA A 103 19.07 -23.18 5.88
CA ALA A 103 19.17 -23.57 7.28
C ALA A 103 18.12 -22.85 8.15
N PRO A 104 17.90 -23.29 9.40
CA PRO A 104 17.13 -22.57 10.39
C PRO A 104 17.62 -21.13 10.57
N LEU A 105 16.71 -20.18 10.83
CA LEU A 105 17.03 -18.77 10.99
C LEU A 105 18.00 -18.54 12.15
N GLY A 106 19.08 -17.84 11.87
CA GLY A 106 20.11 -17.38 12.79
C GLY A 106 21.01 -16.37 12.08
N LEU A 107 22.21 -16.16 12.57
CA LEU A 107 23.19 -15.27 11.94
C LEU A 107 23.80 -15.87 10.67
N GLY A 108 24.34 -15.03 9.79
CA GLY A 108 25.19 -15.45 8.68
C GLY A 108 24.50 -15.64 7.33
N PHE A 109 23.25 -15.25 7.17
CA PHE A 109 22.60 -15.22 5.85
C PHE A 109 22.92 -13.93 5.07
N THR A 110 24.21 -13.65 4.94
CA THR A 110 24.80 -12.48 4.30
C THR A 110 25.78 -12.90 3.19
N PRO A 111 26.22 -11.99 2.32
CA PRO A 111 27.21 -12.32 1.28
C PRO A 111 28.61 -12.65 1.84
N TYR A 112 28.91 -12.27 3.08
CA TYR A 112 30.24 -12.46 3.69
C TYR A 112 30.54 -13.91 4.06
N GLY A 113 29.52 -14.74 4.22
CA GLY A 113 29.70 -16.17 4.49
C GLY A 113 29.97 -16.53 5.95
N ASP A 114 30.00 -15.58 6.84
CA ASP A 114 30.32 -15.71 8.27
C ASP A 114 29.10 -15.41 9.17
N LYS A 115 29.28 -15.54 10.49
CA LYS A 115 28.29 -15.17 11.50
C LYS A 115 28.51 -13.78 12.12
N HIS A 116 29.45 -13.00 11.57
CA HIS A 116 29.77 -11.66 12.04
C HIS A 116 28.87 -10.58 11.44
N HIS A 117 27.98 -10.97 10.53
CA HIS A 117 27.03 -10.06 9.90
C HIS A 117 25.61 -10.65 9.84
N PHE A 118 24.63 -9.75 9.81
CA PHE A 118 23.22 -10.10 9.59
C PHE A 118 22.50 -9.00 8.78
N GLY A 119 21.32 -9.31 8.31
CA GLY A 119 20.43 -8.37 7.62
C GLY A 119 19.06 -8.29 8.27
N PRO A 120 18.11 -7.58 7.65
CA PRO A 120 16.77 -7.43 8.17
C PRO A 120 16.02 -8.76 8.35
N GLU A 121 16.44 -9.83 7.64
CA GLU A 121 15.82 -11.16 7.74
C GLU A 121 15.82 -11.71 9.16
N LEU A 122 16.82 -11.35 9.97
CA LEU A 122 16.97 -11.88 11.33
C LEU A 122 15.75 -11.51 12.17
N GLU A 123 15.50 -10.22 12.37
CA GLU A 123 14.39 -9.79 13.21
C GLU A 123 13.04 -9.92 12.50
N PHE A 124 12.99 -9.75 11.17
CA PHE A 124 11.80 -10.05 10.38
C PHE A 124 11.30 -11.48 10.64
N GLY A 125 12.21 -12.45 10.62
CA GLY A 125 11.88 -13.85 10.89
C GLY A 125 11.48 -14.12 12.33
N HIS A 126 12.10 -13.46 13.32
CA HIS A 126 11.69 -13.53 14.71
C HIS A 126 10.25 -13.02 14.92
N VAL A 127 9.92 -11.87 14.32
CA VAL A 127 8.55 -11.30 14.37
C VAL A 127 7.53 -12.26 13.76
N LEU A 128 7.83 -12.82 12.59
CA LEU A 128 6.91 -13.76 11.93
C LEU A 128 6.74 -15.06 12.70
N GLY A 129 7.83 -15.67 13.17
CA GLY A 129 7.78 -16.90 13.94
C GLY A 129 7.03 -16.75 15.27
N ASN A 130 7.08 -15.56 15.87
CA ASN A 130 6.30 -15.26 17.09
C ASN A 130 4.81 -15.05 16.81
N ALA A 131 4.46 -14.56 15.61
CA ALA A 131 3.08 -14.20 15.25
C ALA A 131 2.32 -15.34 14.56
N LEU A 132 3.00 -16.28 13.92
CA LEU A 132 2.41 -17.32 13.09
C LEU A 132 2.58 -18.70 13.74
N ALA A 133 1.51 -19.50 13.74
CA ALA A 133 1.58 -20.90 14.14
C ALA A 133 2.17 -21.81 13.05
N ASN A 134 2.30 -21.29 11.83
CA ASN A 134 2.84 -22.00 10.67
C ASN A 134 4.36 -22.03 10.71
N PRO A 135 5.01 -23.08 10.22
CA PRO A 135 6.42 -23.00 9.84
C PRO A 135 6.64 -21.90 8.78
N VAL A 136 7.74 -21.18 8.90
CA VAL A 136 8.07 -20.02 8.04
C VAL A 136 9.32 -20.30 7.21
N LEU A 137 9.27 -20.01 5.91
CA LEU A 137 10.43 -20.01 5.02
C LEU A 137 10.66 -18.62 4.45
N LEU A 138 11.83 -18.06 4.68
CA LEU A 138 12.30 -16.81 4.10
C LEU A 138 13.19 -17.13 2.89
N ILE A 139 12.75 -16.77 1.69
CA ILE A 139 13.57 -16.87 0.46
C ILE A 139 14.19 -15.50 0.22
N LYS A 140 15.50 -15.38 0.47
CA LYS A 140 16.23 -14.13 0.31
C LYS A 140 16.80 -14.03 -1.10
N THR A 141 16.32 -13.04 -1.86
CA THR A 141 16.67 -12.75 -3.25
C THR A 141 17.20 -11.33 -3.36
N ALA A 142 18.32 -11.10 -2.72
CA ALA A 142 18.97 -9.79 -2.64
C ALA A 142 20.44 -9.89 -3.10
N TRP A 143 20.90 -8.86 -3.82
CA TRP A 143 22.27 -8.79 -4.34
C TRP A 143 22.76 -7.35 -4.35
N GLY A 144 23.98 -7.13 -3.86
CA GLY A 144 24.61 -5.83 -3.72
C GLY A 144 24.75 -5.10 -5.05
N GLY A 145 24.64 -3.78 -5.02
CA GLY A 145 24.87 -2.94 -6.18
C GLY A 145 23.78 -3.01 -7.28
N LYS A 146 22.60 -3.55 -7.00
CA LYS A 146 21.56 -3.74 -8.02
C LYS A 146 20.48 -2.67 -7.94
N SER A 147 20.12 -2.09 -9.10
CA SER A 147 19.09 -1.07 -9.26
C SER A 147 17.76 -1.68 -9.68
N LEU A 148 16.66 -0.99 -9.38
CA LEU A 148 15.36 -1.29 -9.95
C LEU A 148 15.28 -0.85 -11.42
N TYR A 149 16.00 0.21 -11.79
CA TYR A 149 16.01 0.77 -13.14
C TYR A 149 16.42 -0.22 -14.21
N LYS A 150 17.49 -1.02 -13.97
CA LYS A 150 18.03 -1.95 -14.98
C LYS A 150 18.16 -3.39 -14.48
N ASP A 151 18.59 -3.60 -13.22
CA ASP A 151 18.97 -4.92 -12.74
C ASP A 151 17.74 -5.75 -12.33
N PHE A 152 16.78 -5.14 -11.64
CA PHE A 152 15.48 -5.72 -11.31
C PHE A 152 14.34 -5.19 -12.18
N ARG A 153 14.64 -4.57 -13.34
CA ARG A 153 13.62 -4.01 -14.22
C ARG A 153 12.54 -5.03 -14.56
N PRO A 154 11.29 -4.80 -14.16
CA PRO A 154 10.22 -5.77 -14.39
C PRO A 154 9.73 -5.73 -15.84
N PRO A 155 9.18 -6.85 -16.36
CA PRO A 155 8.73 -6.95 -17.77
C PRO A 155 7.77 -5.83 -18.19
N SER A 156 6.82 -5.46 -17.33
CA SER A 156 5.81 -4.44 -17.65
C SER A 156 6.35 -3.00 -17.71
N SER A 157 7.59 -2.76 -17.30
CA SER A 157 8.26 -1.45 -17.44
C SER A 157 8.81 -1.20 -18.84
N GLY A 158 8.71 -2.17 -19.75
CA GLY A 158 9.26 -2.09 -21.10
C GLY A 158 10.79 -2.12 -21.13
N GLY A 159 11.35 -2.12 -22.33
CA GLY A 159 12.80 -2.28 -22.51
C GLY A 159 13.30 -3.69 -22.17
N GLN A 160 14.59 -3.80 -21.87
CA GLN A 160 15.19 -5.09 -21.50
C GLN A 160 14.80 -5.46 -20.06
N VAL A 161 14.26 -6.66 -19.86
CA VAL A 161 13.98 -7.21 -18.54
C VAL A 161 15.28 -7.35 -17.74
N GLY A 162 15.25 -6.94 -16.49
CA GLY A 162 16.39 -7.00 -15.61
C GLY A 162 16.80 -8.45 -15.29
N PRO A 163 18.08 -8.80 -15.43
CA PRO A 163 18.53 -10.17 -15.19
C PRO A 163 18.29 -10.64 -13.74
N TYR A 164 18.28 -9.72 -12.79
CA TYR A 164 18.02 -10.05 -11.38
C TYR A 164 16.54 -10.17 -11.06
N TYR A 165 15.64 -9.54 -11.85
CA TYR A 165 14.23 -9.86 -11.79
C TYR A 165 14.00 -11.32 -12.19
N THR A 166 14.55 -11.74 -13.34
CA THR A 166 14.45 -13.13 -13.81
C THR A 166 15.04 -14.11 -12.79
N LYS A 167 16.26 -13.83 -12.31
CA LYS A 167 16.96 -14.63 -11.29
C LYS A 167 16.15 -14.76 -9.99
N MET A 168 15.50 -13.68 -9.53
CA MET A 168 14.63 -13.69 -8.35
C MET A 168 13.47 -14.66 -8.53
N ILE A 169 12.74 -14.55 -9.63
CA ILE A 169 11.59 -15.43 -9.92
C ILE A 169 12.02 -16.90 -10.06
N GLU A 170 13.14 -17.16 -10.73
CA GLU A 170 13.71 -18.51 -10.87
C GLU A 170 14.11 -19.09 -9.51
N GLN A 171 14.79 -18.32 -8.66
CA GLN A 171 15.18 -18.81 -7.32
C GLN A 171 13.98 -19.09 -6.41
N VAL A 172 12.91 -18.31 -6.51
CA VAL A 172 11.68 -18.59 -5.77
C VAL A 172 11.05 -19.91 -6.25
N ARG A 173 10.95 -20.10 -7.56
CA ARG A 173 10.42 -21.35 -8.14
C ARG A 173 11.27 -22.57 -7.79
N ASP A 174 12.58 -22.42 -7.85
CA ASP A 174 13.54 -23.46 -7.49
C ASP A 174 13.42 -23.84 -5.99
N ALA A 175 13.35 -22.86 -5.10
CA ALA A 175 13.16 -23.07 -3.67
C ALA A 175 11.87 -23.85 -3.38
N LEU A 176 10.77 -23.50 -4.03
CA LEU A 176 9.48 -24.17 -3.86
C LEU A 176 9.50 -25.62 -4.42
N ALA A 177 10.19 -25.83 -5.53
CA ALA A 177 10.32 -27.16 -6.14
C ALA A 177 11.23 -28.09 -5.32
N ASN A 178 12.23 -27.55 -4.64
CA ASN A 178 13.24 -28.31 -3.89
C ASN A 178 13.04 -28.28 -2.36
N ILE A 179 11.93 -27.74 -1.86
CA ILE A 179 11.71 -27.53 -0.41
C ILE A 179 11.93 -28.79 0.43
N ALA A 180 11.42 -29.93 -0.02
CA ALA A 180 11.56 -31.23 0.69
C ALA A 180 13.01 -31.74 0.71
N LYS A 181 13.83 -31.39 -0.29
CA LYS A 181 15.25 -31.75 -0.39
C LYS A 181 16.12 -30.84 0.46
N GLU A 182 15.84 -29.54 0.42
CA GLU A 182 16.65 -28.53 1.10
C GLU A 182 16.32 -28.42 2.60
N PHE A 183 15.06 -28.73 2.97
CA PHE A 183 14.58 -28.64 4.35
C PHE A 183 14.00 -29.97 4.82
N PRO A 184 14.78 -30.83 5.47
CA PRO A 184 14.33 -32.14 5.98
C PRO A 184 13.17 -32.06 6.99
N SER A 185 12.94 -30.88 7.57
CA SER A 185 11.80 -30.59 8.47
C SER A 185 10.47 -30.56 7.73
N TYR A 186 10.46 -30.24 6.43
CA TYR A 186 9.24 -30.26 5.60
C TYR A 186 8.80 -31.69 5.31
N LYS A 187 7.58 -32.03 5.67
CA LYS A 187 7.02 -33.40 5.53
C LYS A 187 5.85 -33.46 4.53
N GLY A 188 5.71 -32.46 3.65
CA GLY A 188 4.63 -32.43 2.67
C GLY A 188 3.37 -31.70 3.15
N GLU A 189 3.47 -30.85 4.16
CA GLU A 189 2.35 -30.07 4.72
C GLU A 189 1.71 -29.10 3.71
N GLY A 190 2.40 -28.83 2.61
CA GLY A 190 2.04 -27.84 1.62
C GLY A 190 2.75 -26.50 1.88
N VAL A 191 2.68 -25.61 0.88
CA VAL A 191 3.29 -24.30 0.94
C VAL A 191 2.29 -23.22 0.52
N GLU A 192 2.39 -22.05 1.14
CA GLU A 192 1.62 -20.87 0.80
C GLU A 192 2.59 -19.69 0.61
N LEU A 193 2.60 -19.07 -0.57
CA LEU A 193 3.26 -17.76 -0.74
C LEU A 193 2.51 -16.74 0.09
N ALA A 194 3.12 -16.23 1.15
CA ALA A 194 2.47 -15.41 2.16
C ALA A 194 2.89 -13.94 2.13
N GLY A 195 4.01 -13.59 1.50
CA GLY A 195 4.42 -12.21 1.39
C GLY A 195 5.66 -11.96 0.52
N PHE A 196 5.79 -10.72 0.08
CA PHE A 196 6.94 -10.20 -0.65
C PHE A 196 7.41 -8.92 0.05
N VAL A 197 8.70 -8.80 0.30
CA VAL A 197 9.33 -7.62 0.90
C VAL A 197 10.32 -7.05 -0.10
N TRP A 198 10.21 -5.75 -0.36
CA TRP A 198 11.13 -4.99 -1.19
C TRP A 198 11.88 -3.97 -0.36
N TYR A 199 13.20 -4.09 -0.27
CA TYR A 199 14.06 -3.15 0.45
C TYR A 199 15.28 -2.81 -0.40
N GLN A 200 15.16 -1.75 -1.21
CA GLN A 200 16.14 -1.35 -2.22
C GLN A 200 15.97 0.15 -2.53
N GLY A 201 17.01 0.83 -3.03
CA GLY A 201 16.90 2.21 -3.50
C GLY A 201 18.24 2.88 -3.77
N TRP A 202 19.31 2.53 -3.04
CA TRP A 202 20.58 3.23 -3.14
C TRP A 202 21.11 3.31 -4.58
N ASN A 203 21.11 2.21 -5.32
CA ASN A 203 21.66 2.18 -6.68
C ASN A 203 20.87 2.98 -7.71
N ASP A 204 19.60 3.22 -7.47
CA ASP A 204 18.78 4.14 -8.27
C ASP A 204 19.04 5.59 -7.88
N GLY A 205 19.29 5.87 -6.59
CA GLY A 205 19.65 7.19 -6.10
C GLY A 205 20.99 7.72 -6.63
N VAL A 206 21.95 6.85 -6.96
CA VAL A 206 23.23 7.27 -7.57
C VAL A 206 23.15 7.57 -9.07
N ASP A 207 22.04 7.22 -9.74
CA ASP A 207 21.74 7.66 -11.12
C ASP A 207 20.42 8.46 -11.16
N PRO A 208 20.39 9.64 -10.51
CA PRO A 208 19.14 10.37 -10.29
C PRO A 208 18.47 10.87 -11.55
N LYS A 209 19.23 11.03 -12.64
CA LYS A 209 18.67 11.54 -13.91
C LYS A 209 17.92 10.48 -14.70
N LYS A 210 18.29 9.21 -14.58
CA LYS A 210 17.71 8.10 -15.32
C LYS A 210 16.80 7.24 -14.48
N ALA A 211 17.27 6.84 -13.29
CA ALA A 211 16.59 5.83 -12.48
C ALA A 211 15.42 6.40 -11.67
N ILE A 212 15.60 7.55 -11.01
CA ILE A 212 14.57 8.12 -10.14
C ILE A 212 13.27 8.48 -10.88
N PRO A 213 13.28 9.08 -12.09
CA PRO A 213 12.04 9.39 -12.81
C PRO A 213 11.18 8.18 -13.15
N GLU A 214 11.78 7.00 -13.23
CA GLU A 214 11.06 5.75 -13.53
C GLU A 214 10.77 4.91 -12.28
N TYR A 215 11.32 5.26 -11.11
CA TYR A 215 11.30 4.39 -9.93
C TYR A 215 9.89 4.05 -9.46
N GLU A 216 9.00 5.02 -9.37
CA GLU A 216 7.60 4.82 -8.98
C GLU A 216 6.90 3.80 -9.87
N ASN A 217 6.97 4.01 -11.19
CA ASN A 217 6.37 3.11 -12.17
C ASN A 217 7.02 1.72 -12.17
N ASN A 218 8.35 1.66 -12.05
CA ASN A 218 9.08 0.40 -12.01
C ASN A 218 8.75 -0.39 -10.74
N LEU A 219 8.59 0.26 -9.58
CA LEU A 219 8.15 -0.37 -8.35
C LEU A 219 6.73 -0.94 -8.46
N ALA A 220 5.82 -0.15 -9.01
CA ALA A 220 4.45 -0.61 -9.24
C ALA A 220 4.41 -1.82 -10.19
N ASN A 221 5.17 -1.77 -11.27
CA ASN A 221 5.28 -2.87 -12.23
C ASN A 221 5.97 -4.10 -11.62
N LEU A 222 6.99 -3.91 -10.78
CA LEU A 222 7.62 -5.01 -10.03
C LEU A 222 6.58 -5.78 -9.20
N ILE A 223 5.74 -5.06 -8.46
CA ILE A 223 4.68 -5.67 -7.65
C ILE A 223 3.68 -6.44 -8.53
N ARG A 224 3.22 -5.85 -9.64
CA ARG A 224 2.30 -6.49 -10.59
C ARG A 224 2.89 -7.76 -11.20
N ASP A 225 4.13 -7.66 -11.69
CA ASP A 225 4.79 -8.75 -12.39
C ASP A 225 5.18 -9.90 -11.44
N VAL A 226 5.66 -9.61 -10.23
CA VAL A 226 5.90 -10.63 -9.20
C VAL A 226 4.60 -11.39 -8.88
N ARG A 227 3.50 -10.68 -8.69
CA ARG A 227 2.19 -11.31 -8.44
C ARG A 227 1.72 -12.18 -9.62
N LYS A 228 1.93 -11.73 -10.85
CA LYS A 228 1.60 -12.46 -12.08
C LYS A 228 2.48 -13.70 -12.24
N ASP A 229 3.80 -13.54 -12.16
CA ASP A 229 4.76 -14.60 -12.45
C ASP A 229 4.77 -15.70 -11.39
N LEU A 230 4.45 -15.35 -10.15
CA LEU A 230 4.28 -16.29 -9.04
C LEU A 230 2.82 -16.77 -8.89
N LYS A 231 1.92 -16.37 -9.78
CA LYS A 231 0.48 -16.74 -9.75
C LYS A 231 -0.19 -16.45 -8.41
N SER A 232 0.19 -15.35 -7.78
CA SER A 232 -0.33 -14.93 -6.48
C SER A 232 -0.84 -13.47 -6.56
N PRO A 233 -2.01 -13.23 -7.18
CA PRO A 233 -2.48 -11.88 -7.56
C PRO A 233 -2.72 -10.95 -6.37
N ARG A 234 -2.88 -11.49 -5.17
CA ARG A 234 -3.07 -10.73 -3.94
C ARG A 234 -1.92 -10.92 -2.94
N LEU A 235 -0.75 -11.36 -3.40
CA LEU A 235 0.42 -11.51 -2.53
C LEU A 235 0.64 -10.24 -1.70
N PRO A 236 0.62 -10.31 -0.36
CA PRO A 236 0.95 -9.18 0.49
C PRO A 236 2.35 -8.66 0.20
N VAL A 237 2.50 -7.34 0.11
CA VAL A 237 3.79 -6.70 -0.18
C VAL A 237 4.11 -5.65 0.86
N VAL A 238 5.33 -5.66 1.37
CA VAL A 238 5.87 -4.60 2.21
C VAL A 238 7.05 -3.96 1.49
N VAL A 239 6.98 -2.65 1.31
CA VAL A 239 8.05 -1.84 0.71
C VAL A 239 8.73 -1.07 1.83
N GLY A 240 10.01 -1.36 2.08
CA GLY A 240 10.84 -0.59 2.99
C GLY A 240 11.42 0.63 2.30
N GLU A 241 11.35 1.78 2.97
CA GLU A 241 11.99 3.01 2.55
C GLU A 241 13.52 2.85 2.46
N LEU A 242 14.18 3.57 1.59
CA LEU A 242 15.63 3.77 1.67
C LEU A 242 15.97 4.47 2.99
N THR A 243 16.55 3.73 3.94
CA THR A 243 16.73 4.19 5.32
C THR A 243 17.73 5.35 5.41
N GLY A 244 18.96 5.12 5.05
CA GLY A 244 20.01 6.07 5.32
C GLY A 244 20.89 6.46 4.14
N PRO A 245 21.97 7.17 4.47
CA PRO A 245 22.47 7.52 5.82
C PRO A 245 21.85 8.77 6.46
N TRP A 246 20.73 9.26 5.96
CA TRP A 246 20.14 10.52 6.41
C TRP A 246 18.75 10.32 7.03
N VAL A 247 18.53 10.85 8.22
CA VAL A 247 17.17 10.96 8.77
C VAL A 247 16.32 11.83 7.83
N LYS A 248 16.84 12.99 7.42
CA LYS A 248 16.19 13.85 6.42
C LYS A 248 17.00 13.84 5.13
N ALA A 249 16.50 13.16 4.12
CA ALA A 249 17.09 13.18 2.78
C ALA A 249 16.81 14.52 2.08
N LEU A 250 17.70 14.89 1.15
CA LEU A 250 17.61 16.10 0.35
C LEU A 250 17.78 15.79 -1.14
N GLY A 251 17.18 16.64 -1.99
CA GLY A 251 17.34 16.53 -3.44
C GLY A 251 16.88 15.18 -4.00
N ALA A 252 17.72 14.53 -4.75
CA ALA A 252 17.44 13.26 -5.42
C ALA A 252 17.03 12.13 -4.45
N TRP A 253 17.62 12.08 -3.28
CA TRP A 253 17.33 11.06 -2.27
C TRP A 253 15.93 11.22 -1.65
N ASP A 254 15.51 12.46 -1.40
CA ASP A 254 14.14 12.75 -0.97
C ASP A 254 13.12 12.40 -2.07
N THR A 255 13.45 12.72 -3.33
CA THR A 255 12.61 12.34 -4.49
C THR A 255 12.47 10.82 -4.60
N LEU A 256 13.55 10.07 -4.37
CA LEU A 256 13.51 8.61 -4.40
C LEU A 256 12.59 8.04 -3.30
N ARG A 257 12.71 8.52 -2.05
CA ARG A 257 11.83 8.09 -0.95
C ARG A 257 10.35 8.36 -1.26
N LYS A 258 10.06 9.54 -1.84
CA LYS A 258 8.70 9.87 -2.32
C LYS A 258 8.22 8.92 -3.41
N ALA A 259 9.08 8.59 -4.38
CA ALA A 259 8.74 7.64 -5.44
C ALA A 259 8.48 6.22 -4.88
N GLN A 260 9.20 5.80 -3.84
CA GLN A 260 8.94 4.54 -3.13
C GLN A 260 7.56 4.55 -2.47
N ALA A 261 7.25 5.61 -1.73
CA ALA A 261 5.96 5.77 -1.06
C ALA A 261 4.79 5.83 -2.07
N SER A 262 4.94 6.62 -3.14
CA SER A 262 3.92 6.77 -4.19
C SER A 262 3.68 5.46 -4.94
N GLY A 263 4.75 4.76 -5.34
CA GLY A 263 4.64 3.47 -6.05
C GLY A 263 3.98 2.37 -5.21
N ALA A 264 4.15 2.40 -3.89
CA ALA A 264 3.49 1.48 -2.96
C ALA A 264 2.04 1.88 -2.64
N ALA A 265 1.68 3.15 -2.79
CA ALA A 265 0.39 3.70 -2.39
C ALA A 265 -0.66 3.72 -3.51
N LEU A 266 -0.37 3.13 -4.67
CA LEU A 266 -1.33 3.10 -5.78
C LEU A 266 -2.65 2.46 -5.35
N PRO A 267 -3.80 2.98 -5.83
CA PRO A 267 -5.14 2.52 -5.40
C PRO A 267 -5.35 1.01 -5.55
N GLU A 268 -4.83 0.40 -6.59
CA GLU A 268 -4.91 -1.04 -6.83
C GLU A 268 -4.17 -1.90 -5.79
N PHE A 269 -3.24 -1.31 -5.04
CA PHE A 269 -2.47 -1.97 -3.99
C PHE A 269 -3.09 -1.85 -2.60
N SER A 270 -4.20 -1.12 -2.50
CA SER A 270 -4.89 -0.90 -1.22
C SER A 270 -5.18 -2.21 -0.49
N GLY A 271 -4.82 -2.25 0.80
CA GLY A 271 -5.02 -3.43 1.66
C GLY A 271 -4.10 -4.62 1.37
N THR A 272 -3.21 -4.52 0.37
CA THR A 272 -2.27 -5.61 0.00
C THR A 272 -0.82 -5.16 -0.14
N VAL A 273 -0.56 -3.86 -0.17
CA VAL A 273 0.78 -3.26 -0.14
C VAL A 273 0.84 -2.25 0.98
N GLN A 274 1.92 -2.25 1.74
CA GLN A 274 2.22 -1.25 2.76
C GLN A 274 3.63 -0.71 2.56
N PHE A 275 3.78 0.60 2.73
CA PHE A 275 5.07 1.29 2.79
C PHE A 275 5.48 1.49 4.23
N VAL A 276 6.76 1.26 4.53
CA VAL A 276 7.34 1.39 5.86
C VAL A 276 8.42 2.46 5.84
N GLU A 277 8.17 3.56 6.52
CA GLU A 277 9.18 4.58 6.76
C GLU A 277 10.24 4.06 7.73
N THR A 278 11.50 4.15 7.34
CA THR A 278 12.64 3.63 8.11
C THR A 278 13.72 4.67 8.40
N HIS A 279 13.59 5.87 7.86
CA HIS A 279 14.60 6.93 8.01
C HIS A 279 14.90 7.33 9.47
N ALA A 280 13.93 7.16 10.37
CA ALA A 280 14.12 7.42 11.80
C ALA A 280 15.05 6.39 12.49
N PHE A 281 15.35 5.27 11.82
CA PHE A 281 16.22 4.22 12.34
C PHE A 281 17.72 4.47 12.10
N VAL A 282 18.06 5.48 11.31
CA VAL A 282 19.45 5.88 11.06
C VAL A 282 20.15 6.20 12.38
N ARG A 283 21.37 5.68 12.52
CA ARG A 283 22.27 6.00 13.63
C ARG A 283 23.44 6.84 13.11
N LYS A 284 24.11 7.55 14.01
CA LYS A 284 25.22 8.42 13.63
C LYS A 284 26.45 7.59 13.23
N PRO A 285 27.28 8.10 12.30
CA PRO A 285 28.53 7.42 11.92
C PRO A 285 29.45 7.12 13.12
N GLU A 286 29.59 8.10 14.03
CA GLU A 286 30.45 7.98 15.22
C GLU A 286 29.95 6.91 16.22
N ASP A 287 28.67 6.54 16.19
CA ASP A 287 28.04 5.54 17.05
C ASP A 287 27.89 4.17 16.32
N SER A 288 28.54 4.01 15.18
CA SER A 288 28.37 2.85 14.30
C SER A 288 29.73 2.18 13.96
N PRO A 289 29.73 0.87 13.61
CA PRO A 289 30.97 0.14 13.35
C PRO A 289 31.76 0.64 12.15
N ASN A 290 31.07 1.06 11.09
CA ASN A 290 31.69 1.45 9.81
C ASN A 290 31.36 2.91 9.43
N PRO A 291 31.92 3.92 10.09
CA PRO A 291 31.54 5.34 9.90
C PRO A 291 31.66 5.85 8.46
N GLY A 292 32.50 5.26 7.63
CA GLY A 292 32.67 5.60 6.22
C GLY A 292 31.64 4.98 5.26
N HIS A 293 30.83 4.03 5.72
CA HIS A 293 29.94 3.24 4.87
C HIS A 293 28.45 3.66 5.01
N GLY A 294 28.16 4.93 4.76
CA GLY A 294 26.78 5.46 4.87
C GLY A 294 25.77 4.75 3.99
N HIS A 295 26.17 4.23 2.83
CA HIS A 295 25.33 3.45 1.93
C HIS A 295 24.92 2.06 2.49
N HIS A 296 25.56 1.63 3.58
CA HIS A 296 25.25 0.41 4.32
C HIS A 296 24.85 0.71 5.77
N GLU A 297 24.19 1.84 6.01
CA GLU A 297 23.72 2.26 7.33
C GLU A 297 24.85 2.22 8.39
N PHE A 298 26.07 2.48 7.95
CA PHE A 298 27.29 2.41 8.76
C PHE A 298 27.54 1.05 9.44
N GLY A 299 26.90 -0.03 8.97
CA GLY A 299 26.95 -1.36 9.60
C GLY A 299 26.27 -1.43 10.97
N ASN A 300 25.44 -0.46 11.32
CA ASN A 300 24.84 -0.34 12.64
C ASN A 300 23.78 -1.42 12.89
N ALA A 301 23.99 -2.24 13.91
CA ALA A 301 23.13 -3.39 14.19
C ALA A 301 21.70 -2.99 14.62
N GLU A 302 21.55 -1.88 15.36
CA GLU A 302 20.24 -1.38 15.77
C GLU A 302 19.40 -0.96 14.56
N THR A 303 19.99 -0.29 13.57
CA THR A 303 19.30 0.11 12.34
C THR A 303 18.72 -1.10 11.63
N TYR A 304 19.52 -2.15 11.40
CA TYR A 304 19.04 -3.36 10.71
C TYR A 304 18.01 -4.15 11.51
N PHE A 305 18.18 -4.20 12.83
CA PHE A 305 17.20 -4.79 13.75
C PHE A 305 15.84 -4.07 13.63
N LEU A 306 15.82 -2.75 13.75
CA LEU A 306 14.60 -1.95 13.67
C LEU A 306 13.92 -2.02 12.28
N VAL A 307 14.71 -2.06 11.21
CA VAL A 307 14.19 -2.29 9.85
C VAL A 307 13.50 -3.65 9.76
N GLY A 308 14.17 -4.72 10.21
CA GLY A 308 13.60 -6.06 10.22
C GLY A 308 12.32 -6.15 11.05
N GLU A 309 12.32 -5.55 12.25
CA GLU A 309 11.16 -5.47 13.14
C GLU A 309 9.98 -4.76 12.48
N ALA A 310 10.20 -3.58 11.89
CA ALA A 310 9.16 -2.78 11.26
C ALA A 310 8.55 -3.47 10.04
N LEU A 311 9.40 -4.04 9.16
CA LEU A 311 8.95 -4.82 8.01
C LEU A 311 8.15 -6.06 8.44
N GLY A 312 8.60 -6.76 9.48
CA GLY A 312 7.94 -7.95 10.03
C GLY A 312 6.57 -7.63 10.65
N LYS A 313 6.50 -6.61 11.51
CA LYS A 313 5.24 -6.15 12.11
C LYS A 313 4.23 -5.72 11.06
N THR A 314 4.67 -5.00 10.03
CA THR A 314 3.81 -4.57 8.93
C THR A 314 3.31 -5.77 8.12
N MET A 315 4.16 -6.77 7.87
CA MET A 315 3.74 -7.99 7.20
C MET A 315 2.70 -8.75 8.02
N VAL A 316 2.90 -8.91 9.33
CA VAL A 316 1.91 -9.53 10.24
C VAL A 316 0.58 -8.76 10.21
N GLN A 317 0.61 -7.44 10.19
CA GLN A 317 -0.61 -6.62 10.05
C GLN A 317 -1.34 -6.88 8.74
N LEU A 318 -0.61 -6.97 7.61
CA LEU A 318 -1.21 -7.32 6.31
C LEU A 318 -1.83 -8.72 6.31
N LEU A 319 -1.18 -9.69 6.95
CA LEU A 319 -1.68 -11.06 7.05
C LEU A 319 -2.89 -11.19 7.98
N SER A 320 -2.98 -10.36 9.02
CA SER A 320 -4.09 -10.36 9.97
C SER A 320 -5.33 -9.65 9.42
N GLN A 321 -5.20 -8.83 8.38
CA GLN A 321 -6.34 -8.34 7.62
C GLN A 321 -6.96 -9.53 6.90
N LYS A 322 -8.00 -10.12 7.51
CA LYS A 322 -8.64 -11.36 7.06
C LYS A 322 -8.86 -11.36 5.55
N ALA A 323 -8.17 -12.27 4.85
CA ALA A 323 -8.67 -12.75 3.57
C ALA A 323 -10.06 -13.35 3.80
N PRO A 324 -11.06 -13.07 2.94
CA PRO A 324 -12.34 -13.73 3.05
C PRO A 324 -12.16 -15.26 2.99
N PRO A 325 -12.98 -16.05 3.71
CA PRO A 325 -12.82 -17.49 3.83
C PRO A 325 -12.82 -18.18 2.46
N LYS A 326 -11.87 -19.10 2.26
CA LYS A 326 -11.84 -19.98 1.09
C LYS A 326 -13.05 -20.93 1.16
N THR A 327 -14.01 -20.75 0.29
CA THR A 327 -14.98 -21.81 -0.06
C THR A 327 -14.35 -22.64 -1.18
N GLU A 328 -14.06 -23.90 -0.90
CA GLU A 328 -13.68 -24.88 -1.92
C GLU A 328 -14.89 -25.14 -2.83
N THR A 329 -14.83 -24.67 -4.07
CA THR A 329 -15.70 -25.12 -5.15
C THR A 329 -14.87 -25.38 -6.39
N LYS A 330 -15.20 -26.50 -7.08
CA LYS A 330 -14.67 -26.98 -8.36
C LYS A 330 -14.58 -25.87 -9.43
N PRO A 331 -13.69 -25.98 -10.44
CA PRO A 331 -13.50 -24.94 -11.42
C PRO A 331 -14.75 -24.77 -12.30
N ALA A 332 -15.56 -23.80 -11.97
CA ALA A 332 -16.49 -23.13 -12.86
C ALA A 332 -15.92 -21.73 -13.13
N GLU A 333 -16.17 -21.22 -14.32
CA GLU A 333 -15.71 -19.92 -14.83
C GLU A 333 -15.64 -18.84 -13.75
N ALA A 334 -14.48 -18.15 -13.67
CA ALA A 334 -14.15 -17.21 -12.61
C ALA A 334 -15.20 -16.09 -12.48
N GLN A 335 -16.17 -16.28 -11.61
CA GLN A 335 -16.97 -15.19 -11.07
C GLN A 335 -16.10 -14.43 -10.06
N LEU A 336 -15.88 -13.14 -10.32
CA LEU A 336 -15.22 -12.21 -9.40
C LEU A 336 -15.94 -12.25 -8.04
N PRO A 337 -15.23 -12.27 -6.89
CA PRO A 337 -15.87 -12.27 -5.58
C PRO A 337 -16.74 -11.02 -5.43
N GLU A 338 -17.99 -11.22 -5.03
CA GLU A 338 -18.93 -10.13 -4.71
C GLU A 338 -18.28 -9.17 -3.71
N ALA A 339 -18.29 -7.87 -4.04
CA ALA A 339 -17.87 -6.84 -3.11
C ALA A 339 -18.77 -6.93 -1.86
N GLN A 340 -18.20 -6.82 -0.67
CA GLN A 340 -18.99 -6.59 0.55
C GLN A 340 -19.60 -5.19 0.44
N LEU A 341 -20.74 -5.12 -0.21
CA LEU A 341 -21.53 -3.90 -0.33
C LEU A 341 -22.11 -3.56 1.05
N PRO A 342 -22.24 -2.28 1.40
CA PRO A 342 -23.04 -1.89 2.54
C PRO A 342 -24.42 -2.51 2.42
N MET A 343 -24.87 -3.25 3.43
CA MET A 343 -26.16 -3.96 3.36
C MET A 343 -27.35 -3.01 3.41
N ALA A 344 -27.17 -1.82 3.99
CA ALA A 344 -28.20 -0.79 4.09
C ALA A 344 -27.58 0.62 4.12
N ARG A 345 -28.31 1.60 3.56
CA ARG A 345 -27.95 3.02 3.59
C ARG A 345 -29.15 3.87 3.96
N THR A 346 -29.02 4.68 4.97
CA THR A 346 -30.01 5.70 5.34
C THR A 346 -29.87 6.92 4.42
N THR A 347 -31.00 7.36 3.85
CA THR A 347 -31.03 8.58 3.03
C THR A 347 -31.19 9.81 3.90
N LYS A 348 -30.32 10.80 3.70
CA LYS A 348 -30.38 12.13 4.33
C LYS A 348 -30.47 13.22 3.26
N LEU A 349 -31.10 14.32 3.60
CA LEU A 349 -31.05 15.54 2.80
C LEU A 349 -30.05 16.52 3.44
N ILE A 350 -28.94 16.80 2.74
CA ILE A 350 -27.88 17.68 3.25
C ILE A 350 -27.67 18.81 2.24
N GLN A 351 -27.89 20.05 2.65
CA GLN A 351 -27.81 21.25 1.81
C GLN A 351 -28.62 21.12 0.48
N GLY A 352 -29.66 20.26 0.48
CA GLY A 352 -30.50 19.98 -0.69
C GLY A 352 -30.04 18.85 -1.58
N TRP A 353 -28.94 18.16 -1.28
CA TRP A 353 -28.54 16.92 -1.93
C TRP A 353 -29.12 15.70 -1.23
N THR A 354 -29.52 14.72 -2.03
CA THR A 354 -29.81 13.36 -1.54
C THR A 354 -28.48 12.66 -1.23
N VAL A 355 -28.24 12.35 0.04
CA VAL A 355 -27.04 11.65 0.51
C VAL A 355 -27.44 10.29 1.07
N ARG A 356 -26.96 9.20 0.48
CA ARG A 356 -27.13 7.83 0.99
C ARG A 356 -25.94 7.48 1.87
N VAL A 357 -26.19 7.30 3.16
CA VAL A 357 -25.14 7.09 4.18
C VAL A 357 -25.19 5.64 4.65
N ASP A 358 -24.07 4.96 4.64
CA ASP A 358 -23.90 3.61 5.17
C ASP A 358 -24.35 3.56 6.64
N ASP A 359 -25.30 2.67 6.95
CA ASP A 359 -25.90 2.56 8.29
C ASP A 359 -24.86 2.19 9.37
N ARG A 360 -23.75 1.56 8.98
CA ARG A 360 -22.65 1.26 9.89
C ARG A 360 -21.98 2.52 10.46
N LEU A 361 -22.10 3.67 9.80
CA LEU A 361 -21.61 4.97 10.30
C LEU A 361 -22.43 5.52 11.47
N PHE A 362 -23.63 4.98 11.74
CA PHE A 362 -24.47 5.35 12.86
C PHE A 362 -24.29 4.41 14.08
N LEU A 363 -23.60 3.28 13.90
CA LEU A 363 -23.32 2.36 15.01
C LEU A 363 -22.29 2.99 15.97
N GLU A 364 -22.40 2.68 17.27
CA GLU A 364 -21.56 3.26 18.31
C GLU A 364 -20.05 3.19 17.99
N ALA A 365 -19.60 2.08 17.41
CA ALA A 365 -18.19 1.88 17.03
C ALA A 365 -17.67 2.86 15.96
N ASN A 366 -18.55 3.46 15.15
CA ASN A 366 -18.20 4.35 14.05
C ASN A 366 -18.84 5.74 14.16
N LYS A 367 -19.60 6.00 15.21
CA LYS A 367 -20.44 7.20 15.37
C LYS A 367 -19.64 8.50 15.34
N GLU A 368 -18.47 8.51 15.94
CA GLU A 368 -17.58 9.68 15.89
C GLU A 368 -17.13 9.97 14.46
N LEU A 369 -16.66 8.94 13.75
CA LEU A 369 -16.27 9.08 12.34
C LEU A 369 -17.46 9.51 11.47
N GLY A 370 -18.62 8.88 11.65
CA GLY A 370 -19.84 9.22 10.93
C GLY A 370 -20.26 10.68 11.12
N THR A 371 -20.24 11.14 12.37
CA THR A 371 -20.55 12.55 12.70
C THR A 371 -19.55 13.50 12.04
N ARG A 372 -18.26 13.24 12.14
CA ARG A 372 -17.21 14.06 11.51
C ARG A 372 -17.37 14.12 9.99
N CYS A 373 -17.66 12.99 9.34
CA CYS A 373 -17.86 12.92 7.88
C CYS A 373 -19.09 13.71 7.44
N LEU A 374 -20.20 13.56 8.15
CA LEU A 374 -21.42 14.29 7.81
C LEU A 374 -21.27 15.79 7.99
N THR A 375 -20.64 16.24 9.08
CA THR A 375 -20.33 17.66 9.30
C THR A 375 -19.36 18.21 8.22
N PHE A 376 -18.33 17.44 7.87
CA PHE A 376 -17.42 17.85 6.81
C PHE A 376 -18.13 17.98 5.46
N LEU A 377 -18.92 16.97 5.08
CA LEU A 377 -19.69 16.97 3.84
C LEU A 377 -20.69 18.13 3.80
N GLU A 378 -21.41 18.38 4.89
CA GLU A 378 -22.36 19.50 5.00
C GLU A 378 -21.68 20.85 4.76
N ASN A 379 -20.51 21.09 5.39
CA ASN A 379 -19.74 22.31 5.19
C ASN A 379 -19.30 22.48 3.74
N LYS A 380 -18.78 21.41 3.10
CA LYS A 380 -18.36 21.46 1.69
C LYS A 380 -19.54 21.71 0.74
N LEU A 381 -20.67 21.11 1.00
CA LEU A 381 -21.89 21.34 0.20
C LEU A 381 -22.45 22.75 0.42
N LEU A 382 -22.29 23.32 1.62
CA LEU A 382 -22.64 24.71 1.89
C LEU A 382 -21.71 25.66 1.11
N ASP A 383 -20.40 25.43 1.11
CA ASP A 383 -19.44 26.22 0.31
C ASP A 383 -19.86 26.23 -1.18
N ILE A 384 -20.23 25.06 -1.72
CA ILE A 384 -20.70 24.93 -3.10
C ILE A 384 -22.00 25.73 -3.32
N CYS A 385 -22.94 25.69 -2.36
CA CYS A 385 -24.18 26.47 -2.45
C CYS A 385 -23.96 27.97 -2.53
N VAL A 386 -22.88 28.46 -1.90
CA VAL A 386 -22.54 29.91 -1.88
C VAL A 386 -21.95 30.36 -3.21
N VAL A 387 -21.11 29.54 -3.86
CA VAL A 387 -20.34 29.98 -5.04
C VAL A 387 -20.99 29.64 -6.37
N VAL A 388 -21.74 28.52 -6.44
CA VAL A 388 -22.35 28.06 -7.70
C VAL A 388 -23.68 28.75 -7.96
N PRO A 389 -23.93 29.29 -9.18
CA PRO A 389 -25.18 29.95 -9.52
C PRO A 389 -26.42 29.07 -9.31
N PRO A 390 -27.56 29.64 -8.88
CA PRO A 390 -28.75 28.87 -8.48
C PRO A 390 -29.28 27.88 -9.52
N ASP A 391 -29.24 28.23 -10.80
CA ASP A 391 -29.74 27.37 -11.87
C ASP A 391 -28.82 26.13 -12.07
N ARG A 392 -27.50 26.32 -11.95
CA ARG A 392 -26.52 25.21 -12.02
C ARG A 392 -26.55 24.38 -10.74
N LEU A 393 -26.74 25.04 -9.61
CA LEU A 393 -26.92 24.37 -8.33
C LEU A 393 -28.11 23.42 -8.31
N LYS A 394 -29.24 23.78 -8.94
CA LYS A 394 -30.36 22.88 -9.12
C LYS A 394 -29.99 21.60 -9.89
N GLN A 395 -29.15 21.74 -10.94
CA GLN A 395 -28.67 20.59 -11.71
C GLN A 395 -27.72 19.73 -10.89
N LEU A 396 -26.79 20.34 -10.15
CA LEU A 396 -25.87 19.59 -9.28
C LEU A 396 -26.61 18.83 -8.16
N LYS A 397 -27.68 19.39 -7.61
CA LYS A 397 -28.50 18.78 -6.54
C LYS A 397 -29.30 17.57 -6.99
N THR A 398 -29.40 17.29 -8.30
CA THR A 398 -29.99 16.04 -8.80
C THR A 398 -29.05 14.84 -8.65
N VAL A 399 -27.75 15.08 -8.46
CA VAL A 399 -26.74 14.03 -8.32
C VAL A 399 -26.80 13.46 -6.91
N VAL A 400 -26.98 12.15 -6.81
CA VAL A 400 -26.94 11.45 -5.52
C VAL A 400 -25.51 11.32 -5.03
N ILE A 401 -25.27 11.61 -3.76
CA ILE A 401 -24.00 11.36 -3.09
C ILE A 401 -24.12 10.10 -2.24
N VAL A 402 -23.15 9.21 -2.33
CA VAL A 402 -23.11 7.97 -1.53
C VAL A 402 -21.88 8.01 -0.63
N LEU A 403 -22.09 7.89 0.67
CA LEU A 403 -21.04 7.86 1.70
C LEU A 403 -21.02 6.48 2.36
N ASP A 404 -19.99 5.70 2.08
CA ASP A 404 -19.79 4.38 2.67
C ASP A 404 -18.72 4.41 3.76
N LEU A 405 -18.87 3.56 4.77
CA LEU A 405 -17.85 3.36 5.81
C LEU A 405 -16.56 2.82 5.17
N ASP A 406 -16.69 1.75 4.42
CA ASP A 406 -15.64 1.14 3.61
C ASP A 406 -16.30 0.24 2.55
N HIS A 407 -16.11 0.58 1.28
CA HIS A 407 -16.66 -0.19 0.17
C HIS A 407 -15.80 -1.44 -0.17
N GLY A 408 -14.64 -1.59 0.47
CA GLY A 408 -13.76 -2.74 0.30
C GLY A 408 -12.87 -2.70 -0.95
N LYS A 409 -13.41 -2.44 -2.13
CA LYS A 409 -12.66 -2.42 -3.40
C LYS A 409 -12.32 -1.02 -3.89
N LEU A 410 -13.27 -0.08 -3.76
CA LEU A 410 -13.08 1.29 -4.22
C LEU A 410 -12.29 2.10 -3.20
N GLY A 411 -11.26 2.78 -3.66
CA GLY A 411 -10.42 3.63 -2.84
C GLY A 411 -10.76 5.12 -2.96
N PRO A 412 -10.52 5.76 -4.11
CA PRO A 412 -10.73 7.19 -4.25
C PRO A 412 -12.22 7.55 -4.33
N MET A 413 -12.54 8.78 -3.91
CA MET A 413 -13.80 9.43 -4.23
C MET A 413 -13.91 9.55 -5.74
N GLN A 414 -15.09 9.28 -6.30
CA GLN A 414 -15.31 9.34 -7.75
C GLN A 414 -16.76 9.44 -8.14
N TYR A 415 -17.02 10.08 -9.27
CA TYR A 415 -18.28 9.99 -9.99
C TYR A 415 -18.32 8.75 -10.87
N HIS A 416 -19.46 8.06 -10.92
CA HIS A 416 -19.63 6.83 -11.71
C HIS A 416 -20.50 7.08 -12.98
N PRO A 417 -19.90 7.33 -14.14
CA PRO A 417 -20.68 7.66 -15.34
C PRO A 417 -21.40 6.47 -15.97
N GLY A 418 -20.87 5.26 -15.84
CA GLY A 418 -21.33 4.08 -16.60
C GLY A 418 -21.72 2.89 -15.73
N ARG A 419 -22.93 2.34 -15.97
CA ARG A 419 -23.41 1.14 -15.30
C ARG A 419 -22.60 -0.11 -15.65
N GLN A 420 -22.23 -0.27 -16.92
CA GLN A 420 -21.49 -1.45 -17.38
C GLN A 420 -20.13 -1.56 -16.69
N TRP A 421 -19.42 -0.43 -16.59
CA TRP A 421 -18.13 -0.40 -15.87
C TRP A 421 -18.26 -0.83 -14.40
N LEU A 422 -19.33 -0.41 -13.72
CA LEU A 422 -19.61 -0.83 -12.34
C LEU A 422 -19.77 -2.36 -12.26
N VAL A 423 -20.59 -2.93 -13.14
CA VAL A 423 -20.86 -4.38 -13.19
C VAL A 423 -19.58 -5.16 -13.51
N ASP A 424 -18.83 -4.75 -14.54
CA ASP A 424 -17.60 -5.42 -14.98
C ASP A 424 -16.51 -5.40 -13.91
N ASN A 425 -16.52 -4.38 -13.04
CA ASN A 425 -15.59 -4.26 -11.93
C ASN A 425 -16.13 -4.78 -10.59
N GLY A 426 -17.32 -5.43 -10.59
CA GLY A 426 -17.93 -6.04 -9.42
C GLY A 426 -18.46 -5.03 -8.39
N TYR A 427 -18.95 -3.87 -8.87
CA TYR A 427 -19.57 -2.85 -8.04
C TYR A 427 -21.10 -2.88 -8.17
N ALA A 428 -21.77 -2.35 -7.15
CA ALA A 428 -23.22 -2.25 -7.18
C ALA A 428 -23.68 -1.30 -8.32
N PRO A 429 -24.58 -1.75 -9.20
CA PRO A 429 -25.04 -0.93 -10.31
C PRO A 429 -25.90 0.28 -9.90
N ASP A 430 -26.33 0.38 -8.65
CA ASP A 430 -27.05 1.51 -8.07
C ASP A 430 -26.16 2.74 -7.79
N LEU A 431 -24.83 2.58 -7.91
CA LEU A 431 -23.86 3.68 -7.85
C LEU A 431 -23.78 4.48 -9.16
N VAL A 432 -24.44 4.02 -10.24
CA VAL A 432 -24.43 4.73 -11.53
C VAL A 432 -24.99 6.15 -11.39
N LYS A 433 -24.29 7.12 -11.97
CA LYS A 433 -24.59 8.56 -11.89
C LYS A 433 -24.55 9.14 -10.47
N CYS A 434 -23.87 8.46 -9.54
CA CYS A 434 -23.65 8.95 -8.18
C CYS A 434 -22.21 9.48 -8.03
N VAL A 435 -22.04 10.46 -7.15
CA VAL A 435 -20.74 10.78 -6.54
C VAL A 435 -20.57 9.85 -5.35
N HIS A 436 -19.53 9.02 -5.35
CA HIS A 436 -19.33 7.98 -4.36
C HIS A 436 -18.08 8.28 -3.51
N LEU A 437 -18.27 8.32 -2.20
CA LEU A 437 -17.26 8.44 -1.18
C LEU A 437 -17.10 7.04 -0.53
N PRO A 438 -16.24 6.20 -1.08
CA PRO A 438 -16.23 4.77 -0.75
C PRO A 438 -15.60 4.46 0.61
N ARG A 439 -14.88 5.40 1.21
CA ARG A 439 -14.26 5.25 2.53
C ARG A 439 -14.40 6.52 3.36
N ALA A 440 -15.27 6.45 4.35
CA ALA A 440 -15.57 7.60 5.22
C ALA A 440 -14.32 8.22 5.85
N ARG A 441 -13.34 7.40 6.27
CA ARG A 441 -12.09 7.87 6.89
C ARG A 441 -11.24 8.79 6.00
N ASP A 442 -11.40 8.70 4.67
CA ASP A 442 -10.63 9.49 3.71
C ASP A 442 -11.25 10.87 3.45
N LEU A 443 -12.48 11.12 3.96
CA LEU A 443 -13.18 12.37 3.73
C LEU A 443 -12.68 13.52 4.62
N PRO A 444 -12.68 13.46 5.98
CA PRO A 444 -12.20 14.55 6.84
C PRO A 444 -10.68 14.48 7.04
N THR A 445 -9.91 14.64 5.96
CA THR A 445 -8.45 14.55 5.98
C THR A 445 -7.78 15.90 5.73
N LYS A 446 -6.48 16.01 6.09
CA LYS A 446 -5.68 17.20 5.77
C LYS A 446 -5.67 17.50 4.28
N ARG A 447 -5.64 16.45 3.43
CA ARG A 447 -5.69 16.60 1.99
C ARG A 447 -6.94 17.37 1.56
N ASN A 448 -8.11 16.94 1.99
CA ASN A 448 -9.38 17.54 1.60
C ASN A 448 -9.69 18.89 2.30
N ILE A 449 -8.80 19.32 3.20
CA ILE A 449 -8.89 20.66 3.84
C ILE A 449 -7.89 21.62 3.21
N ASN A 450 -6.63 21.20 3.01
CA ASN A 450 -5.51 22.10 2.70
C ASN A 450 -4.95 21.93 1.28
N GLU A 451 -5.14 20.76 0.66
CA GLU A 451 -4.48 20.42 -0.61
C GLU A 451 -5.49 20.48 -1.76
N GLN A 452 -6.63 19.79 -1.60
CA GLN A 452 -7.73 19.80 -2.58
C GLN A 452 -9.08 20.06 -1.86
N PRO A 453 -9.30 21.28 -1.38
CA PRO A 453 -10.47 21.61 -0.56
C PRO A 453 -11.79 21.55 -1.33
N TRP A 454 -11.77 21.48 -2.65
CA TRP A 454 -12.93 21.47 -3.53
C TRP A 454 -13.20 20.11 -4.19
N VAL A 455 -12.60 19.03 -3.67
CA VAL A 455 -12.74 17.67 -4.22
C VAL A 455 -14.21 17.21 -4.39
N ILE A 456 -15.14 17.65 -3.53
CA ILE A 456 -16.58 17.35 -3.71
C ILE A 456 -17.14 18.07 -4.96
N LEU A 457 -16.71 19.30 -5.22
CA LEU A 457 -17.09 20.00 -6.43
C LEU A 457 -16.45 19.38 -7.68
N HIS A 458 -15.23 18.89 -7.57
CA HIS A 458 -14.55 18.14 -8.64
C HIS A 458 -15.42 16.98 -9.13
N GLU A 459 -15.87 16.13 -8.24
CA GLU A 459 -16.72 14.99 -8.57
C GLU A 459 -18.12 15.40 -9.08
N LEU A 460 -18.68 16.47 -8.52
CA LEU A 460 -19.92 17.05 -9.02
C LEU A 460 -19.74 17.70 -10.40
N ALA A 461 -18.56 18.23 -10.73
CA ALA A 461 -18.24 18.74 -12.05
C ALA A 461 -18.17 17.62 -13.10
N HIS A 462 -17.63 16.43 -12.75
CA HIS A 462 -17.74 15.26 -13.60
C HIS A 462 -19.20 14.87 -13.86
N ALA A 463 -20.04 14.88 -12.83
CA ALA A 463 -21.46 14.59 -12.98
C ALA A 463 -22.16 15.62 -13.89
N PHE A 464 -21.84 16.90 -13.73
CA PHE A 464 -22.37 17.96 -14.58
C PHE A 464 -21.87 17.83 -16.03
N HIS A 465 -20.59 17.55 -16.22
CA HIS A 465 -20.00 17.34 -17.55
C HIS A 465 -20.68 16.16 -18.26
N ASP A 466 -20.93 15.03 -17.57
CA ASP A 466 -21.59 13.86 -18.13
C ASP A 466 -23.08 14.10 -18.43
N GLN A 467 -23.84 14.59 -17.43
CA GLN A 467 -25.31 14.58 -17.48
C GLN A 467 -25.91 15.83 -18.12
N VAL A 468 -25.17 16.96 -18.15
CA VAL A 468 -25.67 18.23 -18.66
C VAL A 468 -25.01 18.59 -19.98
N LEU A 469 -23.68 18.47 -20.08
CA LEU A 469 -22.92 18.87 -21.27
C LEU A 469 -22.70 17.71 -22.24
N GLY A 470 -22.51 16.50 -21.72
CA GLY A 470 -21.95 15.35 -22.42
C GLY A 470 -20.44 15.40 -22.45
N PHE A 471 -19.76 14.26 -22.16
CA PHE A 471 -18.27 14.18 -22.08
C PHE A 471 -17.53 14.57 -23.37
N HIS A 472 -18.23 14.58 -24.50
CA HIS A 472 -17.68 14.98 -25.80
C HIS A 472 -18.11 16.41 -26.18
N HIS A 473 -18.47 17.25 -25.20
CA HIS A 473 -18.86 18.64 -25.46
C HIS A 473 -17.78 19.38 -26.26
N PRO A 474 -18.06 19.85 -27.50
CA PRO A 474 -17.00 20.30 -28.43
C PRO A 474 -16.09 21.38 -27.87
N ARG A 475 -16.67 22.38 -27.18
CA ARG A 475 -15.91 23.49 -26.60
C ARG A 475 -14.97 23.06 -25.46
N VAL A 476 -15.39 22.05 -24.68
CA VAL A 476 -14.54 21.51 -23.59
C VAL A 476 -13.38 20.72 -24.19
N VAL A 477 -13.66 19.86 -25.16
CA VAL A 477 -12.62 19.08 -25.87
C VAL A 477 -11.64 20.01 -26.59
N GLU A 478 -12.11 21.05 -27.26
CA GLU A 478 -11.26 22.03 -27.95
C GLU A 478 -10.37 22.81 -26.96
N ALA A 479 -10.92 23.25 -25.81
CA ALA A 479 -10.16 23.93 -24.78
C ALA A 479 -9.09 23.01 -24.15
N TYR A 480 -9.42 21.75 -23.90
CA TYR A 480 -8.47 20.74 -23.45
C TYR A 480 -7.32 20.53 -24.44
N GLU A 481 -7.62 20.38 -25.73
CA GLU A 481 -6.57 20.18 -26.74
C GLU A 481 -5.68 21.44 -26.90
N ARG A 482 -6.24 22.64 -26.75
CA ARG A 482 -5.44 23.88 -26.72
C ARG A 482 -4.54 23.94 -25.49
N PHE A 483 -5.06 23.66 -24.29
CA PHE A 483 -4.30 23.63 -23.05
C PHE A 483 -3.13 22.64 -23.13
N LYS A 484 -3.40 21.45 -23.65
CA LYS A 484 -2.40 20.41 -23.89
C LYS A 484 -1.33 20.85 -24.90
N LYS A 485 -1.73 21.46 -26.01
CA LYS A 485 -0.82 21.96 -27.05
C LYS A 485 0.00 23.17 -26.58
N GLY A 486 -0.56 23.98 -25.70
CA GLY A 486 0.11 25.16 -25.14
C GLY A 486 1.27 24.83 -24.21
N GLY A 487 1.33 23.59 -23.68
CA GLY A 487 2.41 23.14 -22.80
C GLY A 487 2.37 23.72 -21.38
N HIS A 488 1.39 24.57 -21.05
CA HIS A 488 1.28 25.19 -19.73
C HIS A 488 1.09 24.18 -18.61
N GLY A 489 0.42 23.05 -18.90
CA GLY A 489 0.20 21.97 -17.96
C GLY A 489 1.37 20.98 -17.79
N ASP A 490 2.42 21.02 -18.63
CA ASP A 490 3.50 20.01 -18.59
C ASP A 490 4.36 20.10 -17.33
N LYS A 491 4.47 21.30 -16.74
CA LYS A 491 5.21 21.61 -15.51
C LYS A 491 4.44 22.60 -14.64
N ALA A 492 3.17 22.32 -14.40
CA ALA A 492 2.32 23.15 -13.56
C ALA A 492 2.84 23.16 -12.12
N LEU A 493 2.68 24.29 -11.45
CA LEU A 493 2.97 24.40 -10.02
C LEU A 493 1.88 23.66 -9.25
N LEU A 494 2.27 22.74 -8.37
CA LEU A 494 1.38 22.06 -7.43
C LEU A 494 1.35 22.85 -6.11
N TYR A 495 0.28 22.74 -5.33
CA TYR A 495 0.08 23.42 -4.03
C TYR A 495 1.28 23.35 -3.08
N ASN A 496 2.09 22.30 -3.15
CA ASN A 496 3.27 22.08 -2.30
C ASN A 496 4.56 22.71 -2.84
N GLY A 497 4.48 23.49 -3.93
CA GLY A 497 5.61 24.16 -4.56
C GLY A 497 6.38 23.31 -5.59
N SER A 498 6.04 22.04 -5.78
CA SER A 498 6.65 21.23 -6.83
C SER A 498 6.06 21.56 -8.21
N ARG A 499 6.80 21.23 -9.28
CA ARG A 499 6.32 21.36 -10.65
C ARG A 499 6.15 19.98 -11.25
N VAL A 500 4.92 19.66 -11.60
CA VAL A 500 4.54 18.34 -12.12
C VAL A 500 3.59 18.51 -13.30
N LYS A 501 3.29 17.44 -14.00
CA LYS A 501 2.27 17.43 -15.04
C LYS A 501 0.91 17.68 -14.40
N HIS A 502 0.17 18.63 -14.91
CA HIS A 502 -1.17 18.99 -14.43
C HIS A 502 -2.13 17.81 -14.59
N TYR A 503 -2.89 17.49 -13.54
CA TYR A 503 -3.81 16.34 -13.57
C TYR A 503 -4.89 16.50 -14.65
N GLY A 504 -5.34 17.71 -14.93
CA GLY A 504 -6.23 18.03 -16.05
C GLY A 504 -5.70 17.65 -17.44
N LEU A 505 -4.42 17.31 -17.60
CA LEU A 505 -3.88 16.75 -18.87
C LEU A 505 -4.17 15.25 -19.04
N THR A 506 -4.82 14.61 -18.08
CA THR A 506 -5.20 13.18 -18.15
C THR A 506 -6.22 12.93 -19.26
N ASN A 507 -7.29 13.71 -19.28
CA ASN A 507 -8.36 13.65 -20.28
C ASN A 507 -9.27 14.89 -20.18
N PRO A 508 -10.20 15.14 -21.13
CA PRO A 508 -11.10 16.30 -21.09
C PRO A 508 -12.01 16.35 -19.86
N MET A 509 -12.32 15.21 -19.21
CA MET A 509 -13.19 15.16 -18.04
C MET A 509 -12.44 15.73 -16.82
N GLU A 510 -11.21 15.25 -16.58
CA GLU A 510 -10.34 15.78 -15.51
C GLU A 510 -10.02 17.24 -15.72
N PHE A 511 -9.73 17.63 -16.97
CA PHE A 511 -9.50 19.03 -17.33
C PHE A 511 -10.67 19.93 -16.91
N PHE A 512 -11.91 19.53 -17.22
CA PHE A 512 -13.10 20.31 -16.88
C PHE A 512 -13.29 20.41 -15.36
N ALA A 513 -13.07 19.31 -14.62
CA ALA A 513 -13.23 19.26 -13.18
C ALA A 513 -12.17 20.13 -12.47
N GLU A 514 -10.89 20.00 -12.83
CA GLU A 514 -9.77 20.80 -12.30
C GLU A 514 -9.97 22.31 -12.54
N MET A 515 -10.32 22.68 -13.78
CA MET A 515 -10.56 24.10 -14.10
C MET A 515 -11.82 24.66 -13.42
N THR A 516 -12.80 23.78 -13.10
CA THR A 516 -13.96 24.17 -12.29
C THR A 516 -13.58 24.42 -10.83
N GLU A 517 -12.66 23.65 -10.24
CA GLU A 517 -12.11 23.95 -8.91
C GLU A 517 -11.43 25.31 -8.87
N ALA A 518 -10.56 25.60 -9.84
CA ALA A 518 -9.90 26.91 -9.96
C ALA A 518 -10.90 28.05 -10.18
N TYR A 519 -12.00 27.79 -10.90
CA TYR A 519 -13.01 28.81 -11.20
C TYR A 519 -13.85 29.21 -9.99
N PHE A 520 -14.26 28.25 -9.14
CA PHE A 520 -15.14 28.50 -8.00
C PHE A 520 -14.41 28.57 -6.66
N GLY A 521 -13.22 28.01 -6.56
CA GLY A 521 -12.54 27.87 -5.29
C GLY A 521 -11.02 27.88 -5.38
N VAL A 522 -10.40 26.82 -4.91
CA VAL A 522 -8.95 26.62 -4.91
C VAL A 522 -8.65 25.23 -5.47
N ASN A 523 -7.88 25.20 -6.55
CA ASN A 523 -7.34 23.99 -7.15
C ASN A 523 -6.00 23.62 -6.51
N ASP A 524 -5.58 22.36 -6.57
CA ASP A 524 -4.28 21.92 -6.10
C ASP A 524 -3.16 22.13 -7.15
N PHE A 525 -3.51 22.38 -8.42
CA PHE A 525 -2.60 22.80 -9.49
C PHE A 525 -2.80 24.24 -9.92
N PHE A 526 -1.70 24.89 -10.35
CA PHE A 526 -1.81 26.20 -11.01
C PHE A 526 -2.48 26.07 -12.40
N PRO A 527 -3.47 26.98 -12.64
CA PRO A 527 -3.95 28.12 -11.85
C PRO A 527 -4.75 27.65 -10.61
N PHE A 528 -4.38 28.20 -9.44
CA PHE A 528 -4.98 27.79 -8.17
C PHE A 528 -6.35 28.40 -7.92
N ASN A 529 -6.63 29.56 -8.51
CA ASN A 529 -7.86 30.30 -8.25
C ASN A 529 -8.35 31.05 -9.48
N ARG A 530 -9.55 31.64 -9.34
CA ARG A 530 -10.24 32.33 -10.43
C ARG A 530 -9.46 33.51 -11.04
N ALA A 531 -8.69 34.23 -10.24
CA ALA A 531 -7.93 35.37 -10.73
C ALA A 531 -6.77 34.89 -11.61
N GLU A 532 -6.02 33.91 -11.14
CA GLU A 532 -4.93 33.31 -11.90
C GLU A 532 -5.43 32.58 -13.16
N LEU A 533 -6.57 31.91 -13.08
CA LEU A 533 -7.22 31.27 -14.23
C LEU A 533 -7.57 32.35 -15.29
N LYS A 534 -8.13 33.47 -14.88
CA LYS A 534 -8.49 34.57 -15.79
C LYS A 534 -7.27 35.22 -16.44
N GLU A 535 -6.18 35.37 -15.70
CA GLU A 535 -4.95 35.98 -16.17
C GLU A 535 -4.16 35.07 -17.10
N ASN A 536 -3.99 33.79 -16.72
CA ASN A 536 -3.08 32.89 -17.40
C ASN A 536 -3.77 31.99 -18.44
N GLU A 537 -5.09 31.75 -18.30
CA GLU A 537 -5.90 30.91 -19.19
C GLU A 537 -7.24 31.61 -19.53
N PRO A 538 -7.21 32.80 -20.16
CA PRO A 538 -8.40 33.63 -20.37
C PRO A 538 -9.49 32.98 -21.24
N GLU A 539 -9.11 32.13 -22.17
CA GLU A 539 -10.06 31.37 -23.00
C GLU A 539 -10.80 30.28 -22.19
N ILE A 540 -10.09 29.60 -21.29
CA ILE A 540 -10.68 28.63 -20.37
C ILE A 540 -11.60 29.34 -19.39
N TYR A 541 -11.17 30.47 -18.83
CA TYR A 541 -12.00 31.30 -17.97
C TYR A 541 -13.31 31.74 -18.67
N THR A 542 -13.22 32.16 -19.94
CA THR A 542 -14.39 32.53 -20.73
C THR A 542 -15.33 31.35 -20.97
N LEU A 543 -14.79 30.19 -21.32
CA LEU A 543 -15.54 28.94 -21.46
C LEU A 543 -16.31 28.60 -20.19
N LEU A 544 -15.65 28.62 -19.03
CA LEU A 544 -16.27 28.29 -17.74
C LEU A 544 -17.33 29.33 -17.34
N THR A 545 -17.09 30.64 -17.63
CA THR A 545 -18.08 31.70 -17.43
C THR A 545 -19.35 31.41 -18.26
N ASP A 546 -19.18 31.02 -19.52
CA ASP A 546 -20.31 30.68 -20.39
C ASP A 546 -21.09 29.46 -19.88
N ILE A 547 -20.37 28.43 -19.44
CA ILE A 547 -20.99 27.18 -18.97
C ILE A 547 -21.69 27.39 -17.62
N TRP A 548 -21.03 28.03 -16.68
CA TRP A 548 -21.50 28.11 -15.30
C TRP A 548 -22.42 29.31 -15.02
N GLU A 549 -22.18 30.50 -15.63
CA GLU A 549 -22.88 31.73 -15.26
C GLU A 549 -23.94 32.19 -16.26
N LYS A 550 -23.82 31.86 -17.55
CA LYS A 550 -24.80 32.36 -18.54
C LYS A 550 -26.09 31.56 -18.47
N LYS A 551 -27.21 32.27 -18.26
CA LYS A 551 -28.56 31.71 -18.31
C LYS A 551 -28.87 31.22 -19.72
N GLY A 552 -29.15 29.94 -19.86
CA GLY A 552 -29.89 29.31 -20.93
C GLY A 552 -29.60 29.76 -22.35
N ARG A 553 -28.76 29.02 -23.06
CA ARG A 553 -28.78 28.72 -24.50
C ARG A 553 -27.71 27.69 -24.85
N GLU A 554 -27.71 26.54 -24.20
CA GLU A 554 -27.19 25.36 -24.89
C GLU A 554 -28.31 24.34 -24.92
N PRO A 555 -28.63 23.78 -26.10
CA PRO A 555 -29.69 22.78 -26.20
C PRO A 555 -29.19 21.55 -25.42
N LEU A 556 -29.99 21.12 -24.46
CA LEU A 556 -29.96 19.76 -23.94
C LEU A 556 -29.93 18.83 -25.13
N LEU A 557 -28.87 18.07 -25.31
CA LEU A 557 -28.87 16.98 -26.28
C LEU A 557 -30.05 16.08 -25.89
N ALA A 558 -31.08 16.07 -26.78
CA ALA A 558 -32.17 15.12 -26.63
C ALA A 558 -31.61 13.71 -26.50
N PRO A 559 -32.17 12.84 -25.62
CA PRO A 559 -31.76 11.47 -25.54
C PRO A 559 -31.94 10.84 -26.92
N LYS A 560 -30.86 10.33 -27.53
CA LYS A 560 -30.97 9.50 -28.71
C LYS A 560 -31.73 8.23 -28.33
N PRO A 561 -32.64 7.77 -29.21
CA PRO A 561 -33.54 6.64 -28.97
C PRO A 561 -32.80 5.32 -28.74
#